data_145c07692cd309b46c81464cb995030c
#
_entry.id   145c07692cd309b46c81464cb995030c
#
_cell.length_a   1.000
_cell.length_b   1.000
_cell.length_c   1.000
_cell.angle_alpha   90.00
_cell.angle_beta   90.00
_cell.angle_gamma   90.00
#
_symmetry.space_group_name_H-M   'P 1'
#
loop_
_entity.id
_entity.type
_entity.pdbx_description
1 polymer ?
#
loop_
_entity_poly.entity_id
_entity_poly.type
_entity_poly.pdbx_seq_one_letter_code
_entity_poly.pdbx_strand_id
1 'polypeptide(L)'
;MCMISYVPAGISLSGRVAKAIANGADTNDDGHGWAIANGTEIRTGKSMVFANAWADCVATRDAMGGGAVVFHSRIATHGTVNEYNCHPFDVIPGVSVMAHNGILEQKWQPDKGDPRSDTRKFIDNWVRGRVNNAGIPSRREGARLAELIGNGNKLVFLDIGPVVRIVNNWAGYWEYGCWFSNSGYQTSGNWRGWYSSKPVVSDWQPSAGTGTWTRDSAGSWEYVPWASSSAASVIDSDRELLARDGLTRLRKHQLERRGCCVAAGVAVPD
;
A
#
# COMPACT_ATOMS: atom_id res chain seq x y z
N MET A 1 4.42 8.20 -13.90
CA MET A 1 4.49 8.50 -12.43
C MET A 1 4.27 7.22 -11.69
N CYS A 2 4.99 7.00 -10.59
CA CYS A 2 4.83 5.83 -9.72
C CYS A 2 3.38 5.57 -9.33
N MET A 3 3.09 4.36 -8.84
CA MET A 3 1.78 4.01 -8.31
C MET A 3 1.91 3.60 -6.85
N ILE A 4 1.12 4.22 -5.97
CA ILE A 4 0.92 3.75 -4.60
C ILE A 4 -0.49 3.21 -4.48
N SER A 5 -0.62 2.02 -3.90
CA SER A 5 -1.90 1.42 -3.52
C SER A 5 -1.91 1.23 -2.00
N TYR A 6 -2.89 1.81 -1.31
CA TYR A 6 -3.16 1.52 0.10
C TYR A 6 -4.38 0.62 0.21
N VAL A 7 -4.20 -0.53 0.85
CA VAL A 7 -5.25 -1.53 1.09
C VAL A 7 -5.48 -1.64 2.59
N PRO A 8 -6.66 -1.24 3.11
CA PRO A 8 -7.01 -1.43 4.52
C PRO A 8 -6.95 -2.89 4.96
N ALA A 9 -6.76 -3.14 6.25
CA ALA A 9 -6.61 -4.49 6.81
C ALA A 9 -7.77 -5.44 6.47
N GLY A 10 -9.03 -4.93 6.41
CA GLY A 10 -10.22 -5.72 6.10
C GLY A 10 -10.48 -5.97 4.61
N ILE A 11 -9.64 -5.46 3.70
CA ILE A 11 -9.85 -5.63 2.25
C ILE A 11 -8.93 -6.74 1.73
N SER A 12 -9.51 -7.67 0.97
CA SER A 12 -8.76 -8.79 0.37
C SER A 12 -7.80 -8.32 -0.73
N LEU A 13 -6.62 -8.96 -0.81
CA LEU A 13 -5.65 -8.81 -1.90
C LEU A 13 -6.00 -9.71 -3.11
N SER A 14 -7.27 -9.78 -3.49
CA SER A 14 -7.74 -10.65 -4.58
C SER A 14 -8.66 -9.90 -5.56
N GLY A 15 -9.06 -10.56 -6.64
CA GLY A 15 -10.04 -10.04 -7.58
C GLY A 15 -9.70 -8.66 -8.12
N ARG A 16 -10.60 -7.70 -7.96
CA ARG A 16 -10.45 -6.33 -8.48
C ARG A 16 -9.28 -5.57 -7.88
N VAL A 17 -8.98 -5.80 -6.59
CA VAL A 17 -7.86 -5.14 -5.91
C VAL A 17 -6.52 -5.61 -6.47
N ALA A 18 -6.34 -6.93 -6.61
CA ALA A 18 -5.15 -7.52 -7.23
C ALA A 18 -4.94 -7.00 -8.65
N LYS A 19 -6.03 -6.99 -9.45
CA LYS A 19 -5.99 -6.47 -10.83
C LYS A 19 -5.61 -5.00 -10.88
N ALA A 20 -6.17 -4.16 -10.01
CA ALA A 20 -5.87 -2.74 -9.94
C ALA A 20 -4.39 -2.47 -9.59
N ILE A 21 -3.83 -3.23 -8.66
CA ILE A 21 -2.41 -3.15 -8.29
C ILE A 21 -1.53 -3.60 -9.46
N ALA A 22 -1.87 -4.71 -10.12
CA ALA A 22 -1.15 -5.18 -11.30
C ALA A 22 -1.19 -4.17 -12.45
N ASN A 23 -2.34 -3.56 -12.75
CA ASN A 23 -2.45 -2.50 -13.75
C ASN A 23 -1.49 -1.32 -13.46
N GLY A 24 -1.39 -0.92 -12.18
CA GLY A 24 -0.46 0.12 -11.77
C GLY A 24 1.01 -0.28 -11.94
N ALA A 25 1.33 -1.56 -11.78
CA ALA A 25 2.68 -2.08 -11.96
C ALA A 25 3.13 -2.10 -13.42
N ASP A 26 2.22 -2.35 -14.35
CA ASP A 26 2.52 -2.50 -15.76
C ASP A 26 3.17 -1.28 -16.42
N THR A 27 2.84 -0.08 -15.94
CA THR A 27 3.40 1.18 -16.43
C THR A 27 4.50 1.72 -15.51
N ASN A 28 4.81 1.01 -14.43
CA ASN A 28 5.77 1.41 -13.41
C ASN A 28 6.62 0.19 -13.00
N ASP A 29 7.53 -0.23 -13.88
CA ASP A 29 8.26 -1.50 -13.77
C ASP A 29 9.75 -1.35 -13.35
N ASP A 30 10.14 -0.16 -12.87
CA ASP A 30 11.51 0.08 -12.36
C ASP A 30 11.68 -0.36 -10.88
N GLY A 31 10.85 -1.29 -10.46
CA GLY A 31 10.90 -1.94 -9.16
C GLY A 31 9.62 -1.75 -8.33
N HIS A 32 9.42 -2.69 -7.43
CA HIS A 32 8.21 -2.83 -6.61
C HIS A 32 8.58 -3.01 -5.15
N GLY A 33 7.68 -2.65 -4.27
CA GLY A 33 7.85 -2.95 -2.87
C GLY A 33 6.54 -2.75 -2.10
N TRP A 34 6.51 -3.34 -0.92
CA TRP A 34 5.34 -3.36 -0.09
C TRP A 34 5.70 -3.21 1.40
N ALA A 35 4.73 -2.76 2.17
CA ALA A 35 4.74 -2.84 3.63
C ALA A 35 3.39 -3.34 4.12
N ILE A 36 3.42 -4.17 5.16
CA ILE A 36 2.23 -4.73 5.82
C ILE A 36 2.34 -4.44 7.31
N ALA A 37 1.27 -3.90 7.91
CA ALA A 37 1.17 -3.65 9.34
C ALA A 37 -0.10 -4.29 9.90
N ASN A 38 0.02 -5.08 10.97
CA ASN A 38 -1.11 -5.83 11.56
C ASN A 38 -1.46 -5.43 13.00
N GLY A 39 -0.80 -4.43 13.56
CA GLY A 39 -0.98 -3.98 14.94
C GLY A 39 0.10 -4.45 15.91
N THR A 40 0.87 -5.46 15.54
CA THR A 40 1.95 -6.03 16.37
C THR A 40 3.32 -5.93 15.70
N GLU A 41 3.35 -5.99 14.37
CA GLU A 41 4.57 -5.89 13.59
C GLU A 41 4.31 -5.16 12.27
N ILE A 42 5.38 -4.63 11.68
CA ILE A 42 5.40 -4.13 10.31
C ILE A 42 6.48 -4.89 9.54
N ARG A 43 6.12 -5.43 8.39
CA ARG A 43 7.05 -6.11 7.47
C ARG A 43 7.10 -5.40 6.15
N THR A 44 8.24 -5.44 5.50
CA THR A 44 8.49 -4.83 4.20
C THR A 44 9.21 -5.81 3.29
N GLY A 45 8.92 -5.72 1.99
CA GLY A 45 9.64 -6.47 0.97
C GLY A 45 9.79 -5.65 -0.30
N LYS A 46 10.76 -6.04 -1.14
CA LYS A 46 11.09 -5.36 -2.39
C LYS A 46 11.49 -6.38 -3.43
N SER A 47 11.23 -6.07 -4.69
CA SER A 47 11.74 -6.83 -5.83
C SER A 47 11.74 -5.96 -7.08
N MET A 48 12.68 -6.23 -7.99
CA MET A 48 12.66 -5.63 -9.32
C MET A 48 11.64 -6.30 -10.24
N VAL A 49 11.01 -7.39 -9.81
CA VAL A 49 10.02 -8.17 -10.57
C VAL A 49 8.68 -8.11 -9.84
N PHE A 50 7.63 -7.60 -10.51
CA PHE A 50 6.30 -7.46 -9.92
C PHE A 50 5.75 -8.76 -9.36
N ALA A 51 5.83 -9.85 -10.13
CA ALA A 51 5.30 -11.15 -9.71
C ALA A 51 5.90 -11.63 -8.37
N ASN A 52 7.21 -11.42 -8.20
CA ASN A 52 7.91 -11.79 -6.96
C ASN A 52 7.47 -10.89 -5.79
N ALA A 53 7.44 -9.55 -5.99
CA ALA A 53 7.00 -8.62 -4.97
C ALA A 53 5.55 -8.87 -4.55
N TRP A 54 4.69 -9.16 -5.52
CA TRP A 54 3.27 -9.42 -5.26
C TRP A 54 3.06 -10.73 -4.49
N ALA A 55 3.69 -11.81 -4.94
CA ALA A 55 3.57 -13.12 -4.28
C ALA A 55 4.10 -13.06 -2.83
N ASP A 56 5.25 -12.40 -2.62
CA ASP A 56 5.83 -12.21 -1.30
C ASP A 56 4.93 -11.36 -0.40
N CYS A 57 4.33 -10.29 -0.94
CA CYS A 57 3.35 -9.47 -0.23
C CYS A 57 2.13 -10.28 0.24
N VAL A 58 1.53 -11.08 -0.66
CA VAL A 58 0.36 -11.90 -0.33
C VAL A 58 0.72 -12.96 0.71
N ALA A 59 1.80 -13.70 0.49
CA ALA A 59 2.25 -14.75 1.41
C ALA A 59 2.58 -14.18 2.80
N THR A 60 3.27 -13.05 2.86
CA THR A 60 3.61 -12.40 4.13
C THR A 60 2.37 -11.91 4.84
N ARG A 61 1.40 -11.31 4.13
CA ARG A 61 0.16 -10.86 4.74
C ARG A 61 -0.64 -12.01 5.34
N ASP A 62 -0.71 -13.12 4.62
CA ASP A 62 -1.40 -14.34 5.09
C ASP A 62 -0.70 -14.90 6.34
N ALA A 63 0.63 -14.99 6.34
CA ALA A 63 1.43 -15.43 7.48
C ALA A 63 1.30 -14.51 8.71
N MET A 64 1.06 -13.21 8.50
CA MET A 64 0.80 -12.22 9.55
C MET A 64 -0.65 -12.24 10.08
N GLY A 65 -1.54 -13.08 9.51
CA GLY A 65 -2.96 -13.11 9.85
C GLY A 65 -3.75 -11.90 9.34
N GLY A 66 -3.25 -11.22 8.30
CA GLY A 66 -3.84 -10.01 7.74
C GLY A 66 -3.00 -8.75 8.00
N GLY A 67 -3.60 -7.60 7.76
CA GLY A 67 -2.95 -6.30 7.98
C GLY A 67 -3.25 -5.28 6.88
N ALA A 68 -3.01 -4.00 7.17
CA ALA A 68 -3.06 -2.94 6.17
C ALA A 68 -1.81 -3.01 5.28
N VAL A 69 -1.98 -2.76 3.99
CA VAL A 69 -0.90 -2.86 2.99
C VAL A 69 -0.67 -1.54 2.30
N VAL A 70 0.59 -1.17 2.14
CA VAL A 70 1.04 -0.16 1.16
C VAL A 70 1.86 -0.89 0.11
N PHE A 71 1.39 -0.91 -1.14
CA PHE A 71 2.12 -1.46 -2.28
C PHE A 71 2.53 -0.33 -3.21
N HIS A 72 3.78 -0.34 -3.67
CA HIS A 72 4.34 0.69 -4.54
C HIS A 72 4.97 0.07 -5.78
N SER A 73 4.62 0.62 -6.95
CA SER A 73 5.29 0.33 -8.22
C SER A 73 5.96 1.59 -8.73
N ARG A 74 7.26 1.48 -9.00
CA ARG A 74 8.16 2.59 -9.29
C ARG A 74 8.33 2.81 -10.78
N ILE A 75 8.34 4.08 -11.19
CA ILE A 75 9.07 4.52 -12.38
C ILE A 75 10.17 5.48 -11.93
N ALA A 76 11.40 5.20 -12.32
CA ALA A 76 12.55 5.96 -11.85
C ALA A 76 12.64 7.31 -12.57
N THR A 77 12.67 8.37 -11.78
CA THR A 77 12.99 9.74 -12.25
C THR A 77 14.36 10.18 -11.74
N HIS A 78 14.75 9.72 -10.56
CA HIS A 78 16.03 9.99 -9.90
C HIS A 78 16.55 8.74 -9.18
N GLY A 79 17.87 8.69 -8.97
CA GLY A 79 18.55 7.58 -8.32
C GLY A 79 18.69 6.34 -9.22
N THR A 80 19.42 5.37 -8.73
CA THR A 80 19.66 4.11 -9.44
C THR A 80 18.41 3.25 -9.52
N VAL A 81 18.27 2.47 -10.61
CA VAL A 81 17.18 1.49 -10.77
C VAL A 81 17.66 0.18 -10.12
N ASN A 82 17.30 0.02 -8.87
CA ASN A 82 17.56 -1.16 -8.05
C ASN A 82 16.64 -1.19 -6.83
N GLU A 83 16.63 -2.28 -6.06
CA GLU A 83 15.79 -2.45 -4.88
C GLU A 83 16.07 -1.42 -3.77
N TYR A 84 17.29 -0.88 -3.71
CA TYR A 84 17.66 0.16 -2.74
C TYR A 84 16.73 1.38 -2.82
N ASN A 85 16.28 1.74 -4.03
CA ASN A 85 15.40 2.87 -4.29
C ASN A 85 13.92 2.49 -4.48
N CYS A 86 13.54 1.22 -4.28
CA CYS A 86 12.13 0.84 -4.24
C CYS A 86 11.48 1.29 -2.94
N HIS A 87 10.28 1.87 -3.03
CA HIS A 87 9.44 2.21 -1.88
C HIS A 87 8.69 0.95 -1.36
N PRO A 88 8.16 1.00 -0.11
CA PRO A 88 8.33 2.06 0.88
C PRO A 88 9.70 2.07 1.54
N PHE A 89 10.02 3.18 2.21
CA PHE A 89 11.24 3.32 3.02
C PHE A 89 10.89 3.46 4.49
N ASP A 90 11.76 2.95 5.38
CA ASP A 90 11.62 3.14 6.80
C ASP A 90 11.73 4.62 7.16
N VAL A 91 10.76 5.11 7.90
CA VAL A 91 10.84 6.38 8.62
C VAL A 91 11.45 6.13 9.99
N ILE A 92 10.86 5.20 10.74
CA ILE A 92 11.44 4.60 11.93
C ILE A 92 11.53 3.09 11.71
N PRO A 93 12.72 2.49 11.66
CA PRO A 93 12.89 1.07 11.40
C PRO A 93 12.04 0.19 12.31
N GLY A 94 11.28 -0.75 11.73
CA GLY A 94 10.39 -1.66 12.45
C GLY A 94 9.13 -1.01 13.04
N VAL A 95 8.92 0.30 12.87
CA VAL A 95 7.78 1.05 13.42
C VAL A 95 6.93 1.66 12.33
N SER A 96 7.55 2.32 11.35
CA SER A 96 6.80 3.02 10.30
C SER A 96 7.56 3.15 9.00
N VAL A 97 6.80 3.24 7.93
CA VAL A 97 7.32 3.42 6.56
C VAL A 97 6.64 4.58 5.85
N MET A 98 7.27 5.04 4.77
CA MET A 98 6.71 6.03 3.85
C MET A 98 6.91 5.61 2.39
N ALA A 99 5.86 5.76 1.58
CA ALA A 99 5.92 5.71 0.12
C ALA A 99 5.61 7.09 -0.46
N HIS A 100 6.17 7.39 -1.63
CA HIS A 100 6.00 8.66 -2.35
C HIS A 100 5.64 8.41 -3.81
N ASN A 101 4.71 9.22 -4.32
CA ASN A 101 4.41 9.34 -5.75
C ASN A 101 4.48 10.80 -6.15
N GLY A 102 5.39 11.13 -7.06
CA GLY A 102 5.63 12.46 -7.58
C GLY A 102 7.11 12.71 -7.84
N ILE A 103 7.48 13.97 -7.99
CA ILE A 103 8.86 14.47 -8.11
C ILE A 103 8.99 15.61 -7.12
N LEU A 104 9.90 15.49 -6.16
CA LEU A 104 10.16 16.52 -5.17
C LEU A 104 10.98 17.65 -5.79
N GLU A 105 10.89 18.85 -5.20
CA GLU A 105 11.64 20.02 -5.64
C GLU A 105 13.16 19.76 -5.67
N GLN A 106 13.87 20.54 -6.50
CA GLN A 106 15.30 20.37 -6.75
C GLN A 106 16.17 20.30 -5.48
N LYS A 107 15.79 21.01 -4.41
CA LYS A 107 16.51 20.97 -3.13
C LYS A 107 16.55 19.57 -2.48
N TRP A 108 15.60 18.68 -2.85
CA TRP A 108 15.51 17.30 -2.37
C TRP A 108 16.06 16.30 -3.37
N GLN A 109 16.36 16.74 -4.61
CA GLN A 109 16.92 15.84 -5.61
C GLN A 109 18.36 15.46 -5.22
N PRO A 110 18.81 14.23 -5.57
CA PRO A 110 20.16 13.80 -5.30
C PRO A 110 21.17 14.62 -6.08
N ASP A 111 22.31 14.88 -5.47
CA ASP A 111 23.44 15.50 -6.14
C ASP A 111 24.06 14.53 -7.17
N LYS A 112 24.86 15.05 -8.09
CA LYS A 112 25.54 14.22 -9.09
C LYS A 112 26.39 13.13 -8.40
N GLY A 113 26.09 11.86 -8.67
CA GLY A 113 26.79 10.71 -8.08
C GLY A 113 26.15 10.18 -6.77
N ASP A 114 25.14 10.82 -6.22
CA ASP A 114 24.35 10.28 -5.11
C ASP A 114 23.39 9.18 -5.65
N PRO A 115 23.51 7.93 -5.22
CA PRO A 115 22.67 6.84 -5.71
C PRO A 115 21.24 6.88 -5.18
N ARG A 116 20.94 7.73 -4.18
CA ARG A 116 19.61 7.81 -3.55
C ARG A 116 18.59 8.42 -4.49
N SER A 117 17.31 8.03 -4.33
CA SER A 117 16.20 8.79 -4.88
C SER A 117 15.99 10.10 -4.09
N ASP A 118 15.29 11.05 -4.70
CA ASP A 118 14.82 12.28 -4.05
C ASP A 118 14.04 11.98 -2.76
N THR A 119 13.18 10.98 -2.79
CA THR A 119 12.39 10.54 -1.64
C THR A 119 13.25 10.04 -0.49
N ARG A 120 14.29 9.25 -0.78
CA ARG A 120 15.18 8.75 0.26
C ARG A 120 15.98 9.90 0.89
N LYS A 121 16.51 10.82 0.09
CA LYS A 121 17.17 12.04 0.57
C LYS A 121 16.22 12.89 1.44
N PHE A 122 14.95 13.01 1.02
CA PHE A 122 13.93 13.76 1.75
C PHE A 122 13.61 13.13 3.12
N ILE A 123 13.47 11.80 3.19
CA ILE A 123 13.24 11.10 4.46
C ILE A 123 14.41 11.34 5.42
N ASP A 124 15.63 11.10 4.95
CA ASP A 124 16.83 11.19 5.78
C ASP A 124 17.05 12.61 6.33
N ASN A 125 16.83 13.62 5.50
CA ASN A 125 17.19 15.00 5.84
C ASN A 125 16.04 15.81 6.46
N TRP A 126 14.79 15.38 6.27
CA TRP A 126 13.66 16.21 6.70
C TRP A 126 12.58 15.44 7.48
N VAL A 127 12.11 14.30 6.99
CA VAL A 127 10.91 13.62 7.53
C VAL A 127 11.17 13.07 8.93
N ARG A 128 12.29 12.38 9.15
CA ARG A 128 12.62 11.71 10.43
C ARG A 128 12.62 12.65 11.63
N GLY A 129 12.98 13.90 11.45
CA GLY A 129 12.98 14.90 12.53
C GLY A 129 11.60 15.53 12.81
N ARG A 130 10.54 15.14 12.11
CA ARG A 130 9.22 15.83 12.15
C ARG A 130 8.02 14.90 12.24
N VAL A 131 8.26 13.66 12.54
CA VAL A 131 7.23 12.66 12.83
C VAL A 131 7.13 12.44 14.34
N ASN A 132 5.99 11.93 14.79
CA ASN A 132 5.82 11.49 16.17
C ASN A 132 6.56 10.17 16.45
N ASN A 133 6.47 9.65 17.67
CA ASN A 133 7.11 8.39 18.06
C ASN A 133 6.60 7.16 17.29
N ALA A 134 5.40 7.25 16.67
CA ALA A 134 4.89 6.23 15.76
C ALA A 134 5.42 6.41 14.31
N GLY A 135 6.26 7.41 14.05
CA GLY A 135 6.86 7.67 12.74
C GLY A 135 5.89 8.18 11.68
N ILE A 136 4.74 8.72 12.10
CA ILE A 136 3.76 9.35 11.21
C ILE A 136 3.58 10.83 11.57
N PRO A 137 3.29 11.71 10.59
CA PRO A 137 3.05 13.11 10.87
C PRO A 137 1.72 13.31 11.59
N SER A 138 1.67 14.24 12.55
CA SER A 138 0.41 14.75 13.08
C SER A 138 -0.42 15.38 11.96
N ARG A 139 -1.71 15.71 12.21
CA ARG A 139 -2.52 16.43 11.22
C ARG A 139 -1.90 17.76 10.80
N ARG A 140 -1.34 18.49 11.76
CA ARG A 140 -0.66 19.77 11.52
C ARG A 140 0.60 19.61 10.67
N GLU A 141 1.43 18.62 10.99
CA GLU A 141 2.62 18.33 10.19
C GLU A 141 2.27 17.77 8.81
N GLY A 142 1.18 17.01 8.68
CA GLY A 142 0.65 16.57 7.39
C GLY A 142 0.24 17.72 6.49
N ALA A 143 -0.39 18.78 7.05
CA ALA A 143 -0.73 19.99 6.30
C ALA A 143 0.53 20.74 5.85
N ARG A 144 1.53 20.90 6.74
CA ARG A 144 2.83 21.49 6.37
C ARG A 144 3.59 20.68 5.31
N LEU A 145 3.50 19.35 5.40
CA LEU A 145 4.06 18.47 4.37
C LEU A 145 3.38 18.71 3.03
N ALA A 146 2.04 18.83 3.00
CA ALA A 146 1.29 19.08 1.77
C ALA A 146 1.74 20.41 1.09
N GLU A 147 1.90 21.47 1.87
CA GLU A 147 2.42 22.75 1.38
C GLU A 147 3.85 22.61 0.85
N LEU A 148 4.72 21.90 1.59
CA LEU A 148 6.13 21.74 1.25
C LEU A 148 6.36 20.94 -0.03
N ILE A 149 5.60 19.85 -0.24
CA ILE A 149 5.77 18.96 -1.39
C ILE A 149 4.97 19.41 -2.61
N GLY A 150 3.99 20.30 -2.43
CA GLY A 150 3.11 20.78 -3.49
C GLY A 150 2.09 19.72 -3.96
N ASN A 151 1.14 20.17 -4.79
CA ASN A 151 -0.04 19.39 -5.19
C ASN A 151 0.25 18.18 -6.09
N GLY A 152 1.40 18.16 -6.77
CA GLY A 152 1.82 17.07 -7.66
C GLY A 152 2.30 15.81 -6.92
N ASN A 153 2.59 15.94 -5.64
CA ASN A 153 3.20 14.89 -4.83
C ASN A 153 2.22 14.30 -3.81
N LYS A 154 2.35 13.01 -3.52
CA LYS A 154 1.56 12.30 -2.52
C LYS A 154 2.47 11.44 -1.66
N LEU A 155 2.27 11.48 -0.35
CA LEU A 155 2.99 10.62 0.60
C LEU A 155 1.99 9.73 1.32
N VAL A 156 2.35 8.47 1.49
CA VAL A 156 1.60 7.51 2.31
C VAL A 156 2.51 7.03 3.43
N PHE A 157 2.13 7.32 4.65
CA PHE A 157 2.77 6.79 5.86
C PHE A 157 1.92 5.66 6.41
N LEU A 158 2.56 4.58 6.82
CA LEU A 158 1.95 3.46 7.52
C LEU A 158 2.78 3.13 8.75
N ASP A 159 2.13 3.04 9.92
CA ASP A 159 2.79 2.59 11.14
C ASP A 159 2.40 1.17 11.54
N ILE A 160 3.10 0.63 12.51
CA ILE A 160 2.88 -0.71 13.06
C ILE A 160 1.45 -0.91 13.59
N GLY A 161 0.78 0.17 14.06
CA GLY A 161 -0.55 0.16 14.67
C GLY A 161 -1.75 0.11 13.72
N PRO A 162 -1.68 -0.30 12.56
CA PRO A 162 -1.80 0.00 11.14
C PRO A 162 -2.50 1.34 10.85
N VAL A 163 -2.04 2.41 11.48
CA VAL A 163 -2.54 3.77 11.18
C VAL A 163 -1.91 4.27 9.88
N VAL A 164 -2.74 4.74 8.97
CA VAL A 164 -2.31 5.36 7.73
C VAL A 164 -2.48 6.88 7.77
N ARG A 165 -1.48 7.59 7.23
CA ARG A 165 -1.59 9.02 6.92
C ARG A 165 -1.24 9.25 5.47
N ILE A 166 -2.20 9.76 4.71
CA ILE A 166 -2.02 10.11 3.30
C ILE A 166 -1.99 11.63 3.18
N VAL A 167 -0.87 12.17 2.74
CA VAL A 167 -0.71 13.59 2.43
C VAL A 167 -1.13 13.81 0.97
N ASN A 168 -1.93 14.84 0.72
CA ASN A 168 -2.60 15.11 -0.56
C ASN A 168 -3.51 13.95 -1.01
N ASN A 169 -4.26 13.35 -0.08
CA ASN A 169 -5.14 12.23 -0.37
C ASN A 169 -6.24 12.56 -1.40
N TRP A 170 -6.64 13.82 -1.48
CA TRP A 170 -7.61 14.35 -2.43
C TRP A 170 -7.16 14.24 -3.89
N ALA A 171 -5.85 14.12 -4.12
CA ALA A 171 -5.25 13.98 -5.46
C ALA A 171 -5.13 12.51 -5.89
N GLY A 172 -5.66 11.56 -5.12
CA GLY A 172 -5.79 10.14 -5.45
C GLY A 172 -7.25 9.71 -5.56
N TYR A 173 -7.46 8.41 -5.68
CA TYR A 173 -8.77 7.80 -5.96
C TYR A 173 -9.08 6.74 -4.91
N TRP A 174 -10.28 6.78 -4.35
CA TRP A 174 -10.83 5.70 -3.53
C TRP A 174 -11.69 4.79 -4.39
N GLU A 175 -11.26 3.55 -4.57
CA GLU A 175 -11.95 2.55 -5.39
C GLU A 175 -11.77 1.17 -4.75
N TYR A 176 -12.78 0.31 -4.81
CA TYR A 176 -12.78 -1.04 -4.20
C TYR A 176 -12.41 -1.06 -2.71
N GLY A 177 -12.68 0.03 -1.96
CA GLY A 177 -12.26 0.19 -0.57
C GLY A 177 -10.77 0.47 -0.35
N CYS A 178 -9.99 0.66 -1.41
CA CYS A 178 -8.57 0.97 -1.43
C CYS A 178 -8.33 2.41 -1.91
N TRP A 179 -7.16 2.96 -1.59
CA TRP A 179 -6.73 4.24 -2.14
C TRP A 179 -5.58 4.04 -3.12
N PHE A 180 -5.67 4.72 -4.28
CA PHE A 180 -4.70 4.69 -5.36
C PHE A 180 -4.19 6.10 -5.64
N SER A 181 -2.87 6.28 -5.78
CA SER A 181 -2.27 7.59 -5.92
C SER A 181 -2.49 8.28 -7.27
N ASN A 182 -2.91 7.55 -8.30
CA ASN A 182 -3.31 8.05 -9.61
C ASN A 182 -4.23 7.03 -10.31
N SER A 183 -4.70 7.36 -11.52
CA SER A 183 -5.62 6.51 -12.31
C SER A 183 -4.97 5.29 -12.97
N GLY A 184 -3.68 5.04 -12.77
CA GLY A 184 -2.98 3.89 -13.35
C GLY A 184 -3.50 2.53 -12.92
N TYR A 185 -4.34 2.46 -11.87
CA TYR A 185 -5.05 1.25 -11.46
C TYR A 185 -6.16 0.84 -12.42
N GLN A 186 -6.63 1.76 -13.27
CA GLN A 186 -7.67 1.50 -14.27
C GLN A 186 -7.04 0.85 -15.50
N THR A 187 -7.73 -0.09 -16.13
CA THR A 187 -7.32 -0.62 -17.43
C THR A 187 -7.48 0.45 -18.50
N SER A 188 -6.41 0.88 -19.14
CA SER A 188 -6.49 1.54 -20.43
C SER A 188 -6.79 0.47 -21.48
N GLY A 189 -7.85 0.63 -22.29
CA GLY A 189 -8.30 -0.38 -23.26
C GLY A 189 -7.34 -0.75 -24.40
N ASN A 190 -6.05 -0.43 -24.30
CA ASN A 190 -5.00 -0.65 -25.32
C ASN A 190 -3.92 -1.68 -24.92
N TRP A 191 -4.23 -2.63 -24.07
CA TRP A 191 -3.30 -3.57 -23.41
C TRP A 191 -2.83 -4.77 -24.22
N ARG A 192 -2.85 -4.77 -25.54
CA ARG A 192 -2.53 -5.96 -26.33
C ARG A 192 -1.04 -6.25 -26.59
N GLY A 193 -0.07 -5.49 -26.05
CA GLY A 193 1.29 -5.55 -26.56
C GLY A 193 2.44 -5.87 -25.61
N TRP A 194 2.31 -5.75 -24.29
CA TRP A 194 3.50 -5.71 -23.42
C TRP A 194 3.83 -6.99 -22.61
N TYR A 195 2.90 -7.92 -22.51
CA TYR A 195 3.16 -9.15 -21.73
C TYR A 195 3.93 -10.25 -22.47
N SER A 196 4.28 -10.06 -23.76
CA SER A 196 4.83 -11.14 -24.58
C SER A 196 6.36 -11.28 -24.58
N SER A 197 7.12 -10.44 -23.90
CA SER A 197 8.57 -10.40 -24.11
C SER A 197 9.49 -10.43 -22.89
N LYS A 198 9.00 -10.51 -21.65
CA LYS A 198 9.90 -10.73 -20.49
C LYS A 198 9.83 -12.18 -20.05
N PRO A 199 10.96 -12.88 -19.95
CA PRO A 199 10.97 -14.27 -19.49
C PRO A 199 10.52 -14.32 -18.03
N VAL A 200 9.51 -15.13 -17.75
CA VAL A 200 9.19 -15.56 -16.39
C VAL A 200 10.41 -16.33 -15.89
N VAL A 201 11.05 -15.85 -14.83
CA VAL A 201 12.12 -16.60 -14.17
C VAL A 201 11.49 -17.86 -13.60
N SER A 202 11.81 -19.02 -14.16
CA SER A 202 11.16 -20.33 -13.94
C SER A 202 11.46 -20.97 -12.58
N ASP A 203 12.26 -20.34 -11.73
CA ASP A 203 12.77 -20.96 -10.49
C ASP A 203 12.06 -20.51 -9.21
N TRP A 204 11.02 -19.66 -9.30
CA TRP A 204 10.26 -19.31 -8.12
C TRP A 204 9.16 -20.35 -7.86
N GLN A 205 9.29 -21.07 -6.74
CA GLN A 205 8.26 -21.96 -6.22
C GLN A 205 7.52 -21.23 -5.09
N PRO A 206 6.19 -20.98 -5.22
CA PRO A 206 5.43 -20.39 -4.13
C PRO A 206 5.43 -21.36 -2.93
N SER A 207 5.58 -20.80 -1.73
CA SER A 207 5.36 -21.58 -0.51
C SER A 207 3.94 -22.14 -0.49
N ALA A 208 3.78 -23.37 -0.03
CA ALA A 208 2.49 -24.06 0.00
C ALA A 208 1.43 -23.20 0.71
N GLY A 209 0.34 -22.89 0.02
CA GLY A 209 -0.80 -22.15 0.57
C GLY A 209 -1.11 -20.79 -0.04
N THR A 210 -0.33 -20.32 -1.03
CA THR A 210 -0.56 -18.97 -1.58
C THR A 210 -1.53 -18.95 -2.76
N GLY A 211 -1.18 -19.38 -3.91
CA GLY A 211 -1.96 -19.29 -5.16
C GLY A 211 -1.03 -19.22 -6.36
N THR A 212 -1.60 -19.22 -7.55
CA THR A 212 -0.83 -19.13 -8.78
C THR A 212 -1.43 -18.08 -9.72
N TRP A 213 -0.59 -17.45 -10.53
CA TRP A 213 -1.04 -16.63 -11.63
C TRP A 213 -1.35 -17.52 -12.82
N THR A 214 -2.59 -17.47 -13.32
CA THR A 214 -3.01 -18.15 -14.55
C THR A 214 -3.35 -17.13 -15.62
N ARG A 215 -3.12 -17.53 -16.87
CA ARG A 215 -3.48 -16.70 -18.01
C ARG A 215 -4.83 -17.18 -18.55
N ASP A 216 -5.81 -16.26 -18.67
CA ASP A 216 -7.10 -16.58 -19.28
C ASP A 216 -6.98 -16.74 -20.80
N SER A 217 -8.07 -17.18 -21.45
CA SER A 217 -8.12 -17.36 -22.89
C SER A 217 -8.03 -16.04 -23.68
N ALA A 218 -8.20 -14.89 -23.02
CA ALA A 218 -8.05 -13.55 -23.60
C ALA A 218 -6.63 -13.00 -23.42
N GLY A 219 -5.73 -13.77 -22.73
CA GLY A 219 -4.35 -13.40 -22.48
C GLY A 219 -4.12 -12.53 -21.25
N SER A 220 -5.14 -12.31 -20.44
CA SER A 220 -5.04 -11.61 -19.15
C SER A 220 -4.51 -12.53 -18.06
N TRP A 221 -3.70 -11.98 -17.14
CA TRP A 221 -3.24 -12.72 -15.97
C TRP A 221 -4.26 -12.61 -14.85
N GLU A 222 -4.64 -13.75 -14.25
CA GLU A 222 -5.51 -13.84 -13.10
C GLU A 222 -4.80 -14.57 -11.97
N TYR A 223 -4.83 -13.99 -10.75
CA TYR A 223 -4.33 -14.64 -9.56
C TYR A 223 -5.39 -15.61 -9.04
N VAL A 224 -5.10 -16.91 -9.07
CA VAL A 224 -5.96 -17.95 -8.53
C VAL A 224 -5.38 -18.42 -7.20
N PRO A 225 -6.00 -18.08 -6.05
CA PRO A 225 -5.59 -18.61 -4.75
C PRO A 225 -5.71 -20.13 -4.77
N TRP A 226 -4.74 -20.84 -4.23
CA TRP A 226 -4.89 -22.29 -4.02
C TRP A 226 -5.96 -22.51 -2.98
N ALA A 227 -7.07 -23.07 -3.42
CA ALA A 227 -8.31 -23.15 -2.69
C ALA A 227 -8.13 -23.87 -1.35
N SER A 228 -8.48 -23.19 -0.27
CA SER A 228 -9.32 -23.82 0.74
C SER A 228 -10.76 -23.75 0.21
N SER A 229 -11.40 -24.89 0.03
CA SER A 229 -12.72 -25.06 -0.59
C SER A 229 -13.90 -24.53 0.26
N SER A 230 -13.73 -23.45 1.00
CA SER A 230 -14.73 -22.87 1.90
C SER A 230 -14.82 -21.33 1.89
N ALA A 231 -14.08 -20.63 1.03
CA ALA A 231 -14.00 -19.16 1.09
C ALA A 231 -15.09 -18.41 0.31
N ALA A 232 -15.87 -19.05 -0.54
CA ALA A 232 -16.86 -18.36 -1.38
C ALA A 232 -18.12 -17.89 -0.61
N SER A 233 -18.42 -18.46 0.57
CA SER A 233 -19.58 -18.07 1.40
C SER A 233 -19.25 -17.05 2.49
N VAL A 234 -17.97 -16.77 2.74
CA VAL A 234 -17.51 -15.87 3.81
C VAL A 234 -17.47 -14.40 3.34
N ILE A 235 -17.32 -14.17 2.04
CA ILE A 235 -17.08 -12.81 1.50
C ILE A 235 -18.29 -11.88 1.64
N ASP A 236 -19.51 -12.38 1.59
CA ASP A 236 -20.71 -11.53 1.76
C ASP A 236 -21.04 -11.27 3.24
N SER A 237 -20.75 -12.23 4.14
CA SER A 237 -20.94 -12.03 5.58
C SER A 237 -19.93 -11.06 6.19
N ASP A 238 -18.69 -11.06 5.70
CA ASP A 238 -17.64 -10.15 6.17
C ASP A 238 -17.89 -8.69 5.73
N ARG A 239 -18.51 -8.47 4.57
CA ARG A 239 -18.92 -7.13 4.15
C ARG A 239 -19.98 -6.51 5.06
N GLU A 240 -20.93 -7.30 5.53
CA GLU A 240 -21.96 -6.86 6.48
C GLU A 240 -21.37 -6.63 7.88
N LEU A 241 -20.45 -7.48 8.34
CA LEU A 241 -19.77 -7.34 9.62
C LEU A 241 -18.86 -6.11 9.64
N LEU A 242 -18.09 -5.85 8.59
CA LEU A 242 -17.21 -4.67 8.50
C LEU A 242 -18.00 -3.36 8.41
N ALA A 243 -19.16 -3.35 7.75
CA ALA A 243 -20.06 -2.22 7.75
C ALA A 243 -20.66 -1.98 9.15
N ARG A 244 -20.99 -3.03 9.89
CA ARG A 244 -21.45 -2.98 11.29
C ARG A 244 -20.35 -2.51 12.24
N ASP A 245 -19.12 -3.02 12.10
CA ASP A 245 -17.99 -2.61 12.94
C ASP A 245 -17.59 -1.15 12.70
N GLY A 246 -17.60 -0.68 11.45
CA GLY A 246 -17.38 0.73 11.12
C GLY A 246 -18.43 1.66 11.74
N LEU A 247 -19.70 1.27 11.70
CA LEU A 247 -20.81 2.00 12.34
C LEU A 247 -20.74 1.94 13.87
N THR A 248 -20.34 0.83 14.44
CA THR A 248 -20.19 0.65 15.90
C THR A 248 -19.03 1.50 16.42
N ARG A 249 -17.90 1.56 15.72
CA ARG A 249 -16.77 2.43 16.07
C ARG A 249 -17.10 3.91 15.95
N LEU A 250 -17.85 4.31 14.93
CA LEU A 250 -18.32 5.70 14.78
C LEU A 250 -19.29 6.08 15.89
N ARG A 251 -20.24 5.21 16.28
CA ARG A 251 -21.14 5.42 17.40
C ARG A 251 -20.41 5.47 18.73
N LYS A 252 -19.46 4.58 18.96
CA LYS A 252 -18.61 4.59 20.16
C LYS A 252 -17.84 5.91 20.28
N HIS A 253 -17.22 6.38 19.21
CA HIS A 253 -16.48 7.65 19.21
C HIS A 253 -17.40 8.88 19.38
N GLN A 254 -18.66 8.82 18.92
CA GLN A 254 -19.66 9.87 19.16
C GLN A 254 -20.19 9.86 20.59
N LEU A 255 -20.33 8.69 21.21
CA LEU A 255 -20.76 8.53 22.60
C LEU A 255 -19.66 8.98 23.58
N GLU A 256 -18.41 8.64 23.31
CA GLU A 256 -17.25 9.10 24.11
C GLU A 256 -17.12 10.63 24.10
N ARG A 257 -17.44 11.29 22.98
CA ARG A 257 -17.47 12.78 22.91
C ARG A 257 -18.61 13.41 23.69
N ARG A 258 -19.64 12.64 24.04
CA ARG A 258 -20.80 13.08 24.81
C ARG A 258 -20.71 12.72 26.30
N GLY A 259 -19.59 12.14 26.75
CA GLY A 259 -19.37 11.81 28.16
C GLY A 259 -20.08 10.53 28.63
N CYS A 260 -20.55 9.68 27.72
CA CYS A 260 -21.19 8.42 28.09
C CYS A 260 -20.15 7.32 28.32
N CYS A 261 -20.27 6.58 29.44
CA CYS A 261 -19.44 5.41 29.73
C CYS A 261 -19.84 4.24 28.84
N VAL A 262 -18.85 3.61 28.19
CA VAL A 262 -19.05 2.40 27.37
C VAL A 262 -18.36 1.23 28.02
N ALA A 263 -19.13 0.28 28.56
CA ALA A 263 -18.63 -0.99 29.09
C ALA A 263 -18.96 -2.13 28.12
N ALA A 264 -17.93 -2.92 27.76
CA ALA A 264 -18.02 -4.25 27.12
C ALA A 264 -19.15 -4.45 26.09
N GLY A 265 -19.25 -3.55 25.10
CA GLY A 265 -20.13 -3.77 23.94
C GLY A 265 -21.62 -3.46 24.13
N VAL A 266 -22.07 -3.02 25.30
CA VAL A 266 -23.45 -2.59 25.56
C VAL A 266 -23.45 -1.18 26.12
N ALA A 267 -24.18 -0.27 25.46
CA ALA A 267 -24.41 1.08 26.01
C ALA A 267 -25.50 0.96 27.10
N VAL A 268 -25.16 1.35 28.32
CA VAL A 268 -26.15 1.54 29.39
C VAL A 268 -26.43 3.06 29.46
N PRO A 269 -27.67 3.53 29.25
CA PRO A 269 -28.01 4.91 29.50
C PRO A 269 -28.04 5.18 31.02
N ASP A 270 -27.54 6.36 31.42
CA ASP A 270 -27.72 6.88 32.77
C ASP A 270 -29.20 7.16 33.05
#